data_7e3dd2fb0fac021746d9864ae3adc1f3
#
_entry.id   7e3dd2fb0fac021746d9864ae3adc1f3
#
_cell.length_a   1.000
_cell.length_b   1.000
_cell.length_c   1.000
_cell.angle_alpha   90.00
_cell.angle_beta   90.00
_cell.angle_gamma   90.00
#
_symmetry.space_group_name_H-M   'P 1'
#
loop_
_entity.id
_entity.type
_entity.pdbx_description
1 polymer ?
#
loop_
_entity_poly.entity_id
_entity_poly.type
_entity_poly.pdbx_seq_one_letter_code
_entity_poly.pdbx_strand_id
1 'polypeptide(L)'
;MDREKIIEAMNSMVWYHKIELAPGIVTPGNDWEALWTPMRDFLKSADLGGKRVLEVGCWDGYWSFEAEKLGAAEVWATDDTSQRRKRGDTVRLAIECLGSKVRYLDDVSIYDVDRRFDEKFDVAICYGVLYHLRYPVLGLASLRYVLKTGGLLLLESAVLLDTPESIMRWGHASIHPTDRSTWNAPSLACLELLLESSYMDVEVCETYLRQDESRKIGRGLARARAVERSVGDPHLVPDHFLRQHNPSFR
;
A
#
# COMPACT_ATOMS: atom_id res chain seq x y z
N MET A 1 18.12 8.54 21.32
CA MET A 1 18.18 7.41 22.32
C MET A 1 19.59 6.84 22.39
N ASP A 2 20.02 6.32 23.56
CA ASP A 2 21.26 5.52 23.63
C ASP A 2 21.02 4.10 23.04
N ARG A 3 22.15 3.43 22.72
CA ARG A 3 22.14 2.13 22.01
C ARG A 3 21.39 1.03 22.77
N GLU A 4 21.54 0.97 24.09
CA GLU A 4 20.91 -0.08 24.92
C GLU A 4 19.39 0.09 24.94
N LYS A 5 18.91 1.30 25.09
CA LYS A 5 17.47 1.61 25.04
C LYS A 5 16.84 1.33 23.69
N ILE A 6 17.57 1.60 22.58
CA ILE A 6 17.08 1.23 21.24
C ILE A 6 16.89 -0.29 21.14
N ILE A 7 17.87 -1.07 21.58
CA ILE A 7 17.82 -2.54 21.52
C ILE A 7 16.70 -3.08 22.41
N GLU A 8 16.55 -2.56 23.63
CA GLU A 8 15.47 -2.97 24.55
C GLU A 8 14.08 -2.68 23.95
N ALA A 9 13.86 -1.46 23.47
CA ALA A 9 12.61 -1.07 22.85
C ALA A 9 12.31 -1.91 21.60
N MET A 10 13.30 -2.07 20.71
CA MET A 10 13.20 -2.87 19.49
C MET A 10 12.78 -4.32 19.80
N ASN A 11 13.41 -4.95 20.79
CA ASN A 11 13.14 -6.36 21.17
C ASN A 11 11.77 -6.56 21.85
N SER A 12 11.13 -5.51 22.33
CA SER A 12 9.78 -5.55 22.90
C SER A 12 8.66 -5.50 21.86
N MET A 13 8.99 -5.29 20.58
CA MET A 13 8.05 -5.06 19.48
C MET A 13 8.12 -6.15 18.42
N VAL A 14 7.09 -6.20 17.55
CA VAL A 14 7.04 -7.14 16.41
C VAL A 14 7.28 -6.37 15.12
N TRP A 15 8.38 -6.69 14.46
CA TRP A 15 8.82 -6.08 13.21
C TRP A 15 8.48 -6.97 12.01
N TYR A 16 8.12 -6.34 10.91
CA TYR A 16 7.87 -7.01 9.64
C TYR A 16 9.06 -6.88 8.68
N HIS A 17 9.63 -5.67 8.60
CA HIS A 17 10.78 -5.38 7.76
C HIS A 17 12.08 -5.29 8.59
N LYS A 18 13.21 -5.49 7.92
CA LYS A 18 14.54 -5.19 8.46
C LYS A 18 14.85 -3.71 8.24
N ILE A 19 14.87 -2.93 9.32
CA ILE A 19 15.17 -1.49 9.33
C ILE A 19 16.42 -1.28 10.18
N GLU A 20 17.44 -0.62 9.65
CA GLU A 20 18.59 -0.22 10.42
C GLU A 20 18.26 1.05 11.20
N LEU A 21 17.91 0.89 12.48
CA LEU A 21 17.48 1.98 13.38
C LEU A 21 18.67 2.87 13.80
N ALA A 22 19.87 2.31 13.87
CA ALA A 22 21.13 2.99 14.14
C ALA A 22 22.27 2.12 13.59
N PRO A 23 23.49 2.63 13.43
CA PRO A 23 24.60 1.85 12.89
C PRO A 23 24.77 0.49 13.58
N GLY A 24 24.51 -0.60 12.82
CA GLY A 24 24.56 -1.98 13.28
C GLY A 24 23.45 -2.40 14.24
N ILE A 25 22.34 -1.65 14.35
CA ILE A 25 21.12 -2.06 15.04
C ILE A 25 20.01 -2.23 14.01
N VAL A 26 19.78 -3.47 13.57
CA VAL A 26 18.79 -3.84 12.58
C VAL A 26 17.63 -4.55 13.26
N THR A 27 16.40 -4.19 12.91
CA THR A 27 15.19 -4.82 13.45
C THR A 27 15.10 -6.30 13.07
N PRO A 28 14.54 -7.17 13.93
CA PRO A 28 14.41 -8.59 13.69
C PRO A 28 13.23 -8.90 12.73
N GLY A 29 13.17 -8.18 11.60
CA GLY A 29 12.15 -8.40 10.56
C GLY A 29 12.40 -9.65 9.74
N ASN A 30 11.45 -9.97 8.86
CA ASN A 30 11.52 -11.10 7.97
C ASN A 30 12.68 -10.97 6.95
N ASP A 31 13.10 -12.07 6.38
CA ASP A 31 14.15 -12.14 5.36
C ASP A 31 13.53 -12.48 3.99
N TRP A 32 12.74 -11.55 3.46
CA TRP A 32 11.96 -11.73 2.22
C TRP A 32 12.49 -10.83 1.08
N GLU A 33 13.82 -10.86 0.88
CA GLU A 33 14.47 -10.04 -0.15
C GLU A 33 13.92 -10.30 -1.57
N ALA A 34 13.58 -11.55 -1.90
CA ALA A 34 12.95 -11.89 -3.19
C ALA A 34 11.60 -11.17 -3.39
N LEU A 35 10.89 -10.87 -2.30
CA LEU A 35 9.64 -10.09 -2.33
C LEU A 35 9.94 -8.60 -2.39
N TRP A 36 10.84 -8.10 -1.56
CA TRP A 36 11.01 -6.66 -1.34
C TRP A 36 11.94 -5.97 -2.36
N THR A 37 12.91 -6.68 -2.93
CA THR A 37 13.81 -6.08 -3.93
C THR A 37 13.06 -5.55 -5.15
N PRO A 38 12.17 -6.31 -5.82
CA PRO A 38 11.37 -5.78 -6.91
C PRO A 38 10.47 -4.62 -6.50
N MET A 39 9.90 -4.65 -5.30
CA MET A 39 9.06 -3.56 -4.77
C MET A 39 9.88 -2.28 -4.54
N ARG A 40 11.13 -2.40 -4.01
CA ARG A 40 12.04 -1.25 -3.88
C ARG A 40 12.41 -0.66 -5.24
N ASP A 41 12.71 -1.50 -6.22
CA ASP A 41 13.06 -1.03 -7.56
C ASP A 41 11.87 -0.38 -8.26
N PHE A 42 10.67 -0.92 -8.04
CA PHE A 42 9.44 -0.31 -8.51
C PHE A 42 9.17 1.06 -7.86
N LEU A 43 9.40 1.20 -6.54
CA LEU A 43 9.31 2.48 -5.85
C LEU A 43 10.35 3.49 -6.38
N LYS A 44 11.61 3.06 -6.59
CA LYS A 44 12.66 3.91 -7.16
C LYS A 44 12.36 4.37 -8.58
N SER A 45 11.60 3.58 -9.36
CA SER A 45 11.21 3.94 -10.72
C SER A 45 10.18 5.07 -10.77
N ALA A 46 9.55 5.39 -9.64
CA ALA A 46 8.69 6.56 -9.51
C ALA A 46 9.54 7.79 -9.10
N ASP A 47 9.29 8.91 -9.76
CA ASP A 47 9.91 10.18 -9.35
C ASP A 47 9.22 10.69 -8.08
N LEU A 48 9.87 10.54 -6.92
CA LEU A 48 9.39 11.01 -5.63
C LEU A 48 9.98 12.36 -5.22
N GLY A 49 10.95 12.88 -5.97
CA GLY A 49 11.62 14.15 -5.65
C GLY A 49 10.65 15.30 -5.50
N GLY A 50 10.62 15.93 -4.31
CA GLY A 50 9.73 17.05 -4.02
C GLY A 50 8.23 16.71 -3.93
N LYS A 51 7.85 15.44 -3.97
CA LYS A 51 6.45 14.99 -3.95
C LYS A 51 5.89 14.86 -2.54
N ARG A 52 4.57 14.98 -2.44
CA ARG A 52 3.78 14.64 -1.27
C ARG A 52 3.28 13.21 -1.40
N VAL A 53 3.70 12.34 -0.50
CA VAL A 53 3.50 10.89 -0.58
C VAL A 53 2.63 10.40 0.59
N LEU A 54 1.70 9.50 0.31
CA LEU A 54 0.91 8.76 1.29
C LEU A 54 1.25 7.28 1.20
N GLU A 55 1.58 6.64 2.31
CA GLU A 55 1.58 5.18 2.45
C GLU A 55 0.37 4.76 3.28
N VAL A 56 -0.40 3.76 2.80
CA VAL A 56 -1.50 3.15 3.54
C VAL A 56 -1.15 1.73 3.96
N GLY A 57 -1.50 1.36 5.20
CA GLY A 57 -1.14 0.06 5.76
C GLY A 57 0.37 -0.09 5.98
N CYS A 58 1.00 0.93 6.51
CA CYS A 58 2.46 1.07 6.56
C CYS A 58 3.17 0.07 7.50
N TRP A 59 2.47 -0.64 8.36
CA TRP A 59 2.97 -1.61 9.34
C TRP A 59 4.06 -1.05 10.28
N ASP A 60 5.33 -1.06 9.86
CA ASP A 60 6.48 -0.51 10.61
C ASP A 60 7.14 0.68 9.88
N GLY A 61 6.49 1.18 8.81
CA GLY A 61 6.87 2.40 8.12
C GLY A 61 7.99 2.26 7.08
N TYR A 62 8.43 1.04 6.78
CA TYR A 62 9.58 0.81 5.90
C TYR A 62 9.49 1.57 4.56
N TRP A 63 8.37 1.46 3.85
CA TRP A 63 8.21 2.11 2.53
C TRP A 63 8.10 3.62 2.64
N SER A 64 7.57 4.14 3.75
CA SER A 64 7.58 5.58 4.04
C SER A 64 8.99 6.12 4.21
N PHE A 65 9.85 5.40 4.94
CA PHE A 65 11.26 5.79 5.09
C PHE A 65 12.03 5.68 3.77
N GLU A 66 11.74 4.67 2.95
CA GLU A 66 12.32 4.57 1.61
C GLU A 66 11.86 5.73 0.71
N ALA A 67 10.58 6.12 0.77
CA ALA A 67 10.08 7.28 0.03
C ALA A 67 10.75 8.59 0.47
N GLU A 68 10.97 8.78 1.78
CA GLU A 68 11.70 9.93 2.31
C GLU A 68 13.16 9.95 1.80
N LYS A 69 13.87 8.81 1.81
CA LYS A 69 15.23 8.68 1.27
C LYS A 69 15.30 8.97 -0.23
N LEU A 70 14.22 8.72 -0.99
CA LEU A 70 14.10 9.04 -2.42
C LEU A 70 13.73 10.50 -2.68
N GLY A 71 13.72 11.36 -1.65
CA GLY A 71 13.59 12.80 -1.78
C GLY A 71 12.15 13.31 -1.77
N ALA A 72 11.17 12.53 -1.29
CA ALA A 72 9.82 13.03 -1.05
C ALA A 72 9.86 14.25 -0.12
N ALA A 73 9.13 15.31 -0.45
CA ALA A 73 9.09 16.53 0.36
C ALA A 73 8.26 16.37 1.64
N GLU A 74 7.24 15.54 1.57
CA GLU A 74 6.35 15.21 2.68
C GLU A 74 5.88 13.76 2.55
N VAL A 75 6.00 12.98 3.63
CA VAL A 75 5.51 11.59 3.68
C VAL A 75 4.56 11.43 4.85
N TRP A 76 3.38 10.89 4.55
CA TRP A 76 2.40 10.43 5.52
C TRP A 76 2.34 8.91 5.49
N ALA A 77 2.50 8.29 6.65
CA ALA A 77 2.31 6.86 6.89
C ALA A 77 1.01 6.66 7.66
N THR A 78 0.13 5.80 7.17
CA THR A 78 -1.12 5.48 7.89
C THR A 78 -1.27 3.98 8.09
N ASP A 79 -1.85 3.60 9.22
CA ASP A 79 -2.25 2.21 9.49
C ASP A 79 -3.51 2.19 10.37
N ASP A 80 -4.34 1.15 10.23
CA ASP A 80 -5.42 0.84 11.16
C ASP A 80 -4.94 -0.18 12.18
N THR A 81 -4.43 0.31 13.31
CA THR A 81 -3.90 -0.53 14.38
C THR A 81 -4.98 -1.10 15.30
N SER A 82 -6.25 -0.72 15.09
CA SER A 82 -7.40 -1.24 15.87
C SER A 82 -7.49 -2.77 15.83
N GLN A 83 -7.05 -3.36 14.72
CA GLN A 83 -6.99 -4.80 14.50
C GLN A 83 -5.70 -5.46 15.05
N ARG A 84 -4.75 -4.67 15.58
CA ARG A 84 -3.39 -5.12 15.91
C ARG A 84 -2.98 -4.76 17.33
N ARG A 85 -3.43 -5.52 18.29
CA ARG A 85 -3.25 -5.27 19.74
C ARG A 85 -1.81 -5.21 20.25
N LYS A 86 -0.78 -4.77 19.59
CA LYS A 86 0.60 -4.61 20.16
C LYS A 86 1.66 -4.11 19.17
N ARG A 87 1.32 -3.38 18.09
CA ARG A 87 2.30 -3.04 17.05
C ARG A 87 2.57 -1.55 16.85
N GLY A 88 1.73 -0.67 17.38
CA GLY A 88 1.70 0.75 17.04
C GLY A 88 2.98 1.55 17.25
N ASP A 89 3.87 1.06 18.10
CA ASP A 89 5.04 1.85 18.47
C ASP A 89 6.27 1.63 17.57
N THR A 90 6.26 0.63 16.66
CA THR A 90 7.38 0.37 15.76
C THR A 90 7.70 1.55 14.85
N VAL A 91 6.68 2.17 14.26
CA VAL A 91 6.84 3.34 13.38
C VAL A 91 7.40 4.53 14.18
N ARG A 92 6.84 4.80 15.38
CA ARG A 92 7.29 5.93 16.22
C ARG A 92 8.73 5.73 16.70
N LEU A 93 9.09 4.52 17.11
CA LEU A 93 10.48 4.19 17.46
C LEU A 93 11.41 4.39 16.26
N ALA A 94 11.02 3.92 15.08
CA ALA A 94 11.83 4.09 13.88
C ALA A 94 11.99 5.57 13.49
N ILE A 95 10.91 6.36 13.53
CA ILE A 95 10.96 7.81 13.30
C ILE A 95 11.98 8.49 14.24
N GLU A 96 11.92 8.18 15.54
CA GLU A 96 12.84 8.76 16.52
C GLU A 96 14.29 8.36 16.26
N CYS A 97 14.54 7.05 16.03
CA CYS A 97 15.88 6.54 15.81
C CYS A 97 16.51 7.06 14.51
N LEU A 98 15.75 7.16 13.44
CA LEU A 98 16.20 7.59 12.11
C LEU A 98 16.27 9.13 12.01
N GLY A 99 15.69 9.88 12.95
CA GLY A 99 15.48 11.31 12.80
C GLY A 99 14.58 11.65 11.60
N SER A 100 13.66 10.75 11.25
CA SER A 100 12.77 10.87 10.10
C SER A 100 11.72 11.97 10.30
N LYS A 101 11.30 12.58 9.20
CA LYS A 101 10.21 13.57 9.16
C LYS A 101 8.87 12.98 8.76
N VAL A 102 8.79 11.67 8.59
CA VAL A 102 7.55 10.95 8.28
C VAL A 102 6.49 11.25 9.34
N ARG A 103 5.29 11.62 8.88
CA ARG A 103 4.13 11.86 9.75
C ARG A 103 3.31 10.57 9.84
N TYR A 104 3.07 10.08 11.04
CA TYR A 104 2.39 8.80 11.26
C TYR A 104 1.04 8.96 11.94
N LEU A 105 0.01 8.30 11.38
CA LEU A 105 -1.32 8.16 11.94
C LEU A 105 -1.66 6.66 12.06
N ASP A 106 -1.94 6.20 13.28
CA ASP A 106 -2.16 4.79 13.64
C ASP A 106 -3.64 4.38 13.78
N ASP A 107 -4.54 5.28 13.43
CA ASP A 107 -6.00 5.14 13.56
C ASP A 107 -6.75 5.38 12.26
N VAL A 108 -6.09 5.22 11.12
CA VAL A 108 -6.65 5.52 9.79
C VAL A 108 -6.75 4.26 8.96
N SER A 109 -7.98 3.78 8.75
CA SER A 109 -8.28 2.74 7.78
C SER A 109 -8.14 3.26 6.35
N ILE A 110 -7.70 2.41 5.42
CA ILE A 110 -7.71 2.73 3.99
C ILE A 110 -9.10 3.19 3.50
N TYR A 111 -10.18 2.72 4.14
CA TYR A 111 -11.56 3.09 3.79
C TYR A 111 -11.94 4.51 4.23
N ASP A 112 -11.11 5.15 5.07
CA ASP A 112 -11.39 6.46 5.67
C ASP A 112 -10.33 7.52 5.32
N VAL A 113 -9.32 7.18 4.50
CA VAL A 113 -8.27 8.14 4.14
C VAL A 113 -8.82 9.38 3.43
N ASP A 114 -9.91 9.23 2.66
CA ASP A 114 -10.61 10.32 1.99
C ASP A 114 -11.20 11.36 2.96
N ARG A 115 -11.54 10.93 4.17
CA ARG A 115 -12.09 11.81 5.22
C ARG A 115 -11.00 12.42 6.11
N ARG A 116 -9.79 11.85 6.05
CA ARG A 116 -8.68 12.25 6.91
C ARG A 116 -7.81 13.33 6.31
N PHE A 117 -7.77 13.44 4.99
CA PHE A 117 -6.90 14.35 4.28
C PHE A 117 -7.68 15.28 3.34
N ASP A 118 -7.64 16.58 3.63
CA ASP A 118 -8.21 17.62 2.75
C ASP A 118 -7.29 17.89 1.55
N GLU A 119 -5.97 17.84 1.77
CA GLU A 119 -4.96 18.07 0.73
C GLU A 119 -4.61 16.79 0.00
N LYS A 120 -4.50 16.89 -1.31
CA LYS A 120 -4.22 15.76 -2.20
C LYS A 120 -2.74 15.39 -2.24
N PHE A 121 -2.47 14.11 -2.52
CA PHE A 121 -1.14 13.54 -2.67
C PHE A 121 -0.73 13.44 -4.14
N ASP A 122 0.58 13.57 -4.39
CA ASP A 122 1.17 13.30 -5.69
C ASP A 122 1.32 11.79 -5.95
N VAL A 123 1.63 11.04 -4.88
CA VAL A 123 1.84 9.59 -4.93
C VAL A 123 1.17 8.92 -3.73
N ALA A 124 0.50 7.80 -3.98
CA ALA A 124 0.04 6.87 -2.94
C ALA A 124 0.77 5.52 -3.08
N ILE A 125 1.24 4.97 -1.96
CA ILE A 125 1.84 3.64 -1.85
C ILE A 125 0.85 2.74 -1.12
N CYS A 126 0.46 1.63 -1.77
CA CYS A 126 -0.46 0.62 -1.23
C CYS A 126 0.16 -0.77 -1.43
N TYR A 127 1.16 -1.10 -0.61
CA TYR A 127 1.90 -2.34 -0.73
C TYR A 127 1.45 -3.35 0.34
N GLY A 128 1.08 -4.54 -0.09
CA GLY A 128 0.68 -5.61 0.82
C GLY A 128 -0.68 -5.44 1.49
N VAL A 129 -1.57 -4.58 0.97
CA VAL A 129 -2.82 -4.19 1.62
C VAL A 129 -4.06 -4.73 0.93
N LEU A 130 -4.13 -4.64 -0.42
CA LEU A 130 -5.38 -4.87 -1.17
C LEU A 130 -6.00 -6.23 -0.85
N TYR A 131 -5.21 -7.29 -0.76
CA TYR A 131 -5.69 -8.64 -0.50
C TYR A 131 -6.22 -8.86 0.94
N HIS A 132 -5.97 -7.94 1.86
CA HIS A 132 -6.58 -7.93 3.19
C HIS A 132 -7.95 -7.26 3.20
N LEU A 133 -8.33 -6.54 2.15
CA LEU A 133 -9.58 -5.79 2.11
C LEU A 133 -10.77 -6.70 1.78
N ARG A 134 -11.85 -6.54 2.56
CA ARG A 134 -13.15 -7.15 2.21
C ARG A 134 -13.82 -6.42 1.05
N TYR A 135 -13.55 -5.13 0.91
CA TYR A 135 -14.14 -4.25 -0.10
C TYR A 135 -13.02 -3.55 -0.90
N PRO A 136 -12.28 -4.29 -1.76
CA PRO A 136 -11.11 -3.74 -2.45
C PRO A 136 -11.43 -2.51 -3.30
N VAL A 137 -12.57 -2.49 -4.00
CA VAL A 137 -13.01 -1.33 -4.80
C VAL A 137 -13.19 -0.08 -3.91
N LEU A 138 -13.75 -0.23 -2.71
CA LEU A 138 -13.92 0.88 -1.78
C LEU A 138 -12.56 1.45 -1.34
N GLY A 139 -11.60 0.59 -1.01
CA GLY A 139 -10.25 1.03 -0.68
C GLY A 139 -9.55 1.76 -1.83
N LEU A 140 -9.69 1.24 -3.07
CA LEU A 140 -9.14 1.90 -4.26
C LEU A 140 -9.83 3.25 -4.55
N ALA A 141 -11.14 3.34 -4.37
CA ALA A 141 -11.89 4.58 -4.51
C ALA A 141 -11.41 5.65 -3.50
N SER A 142 -11.19 5.27 -2.23
CA SER A 142 -10.65 6.16 -1.21
C SER A 142 -9.23 6.63 -1.55
N LEU A 143 -8.38 5.75 -2.09
CA LEU A 143 -7.05 6.12 -2.60
C LEU A 143 -7.14 7.06 -3.79
N ARG A 144 -8.06 6.79 -4.75
CA ARG A 144 -8.27 7.70 -5.88
C ARG A 144 -8.68 9.10 -5.41
N TYR A 145 -9.53 9.16 -4.38
CA TYR A 145 -10.00 10.43 -3.84
C TYR A 145 -8.85 11.29 -3.30
N VAL A 146 -7.90 10.71 -2.56
CA VAL A 146 -6.78 11.45 -1.96
C VAL A 146 -5.65 11.77 -2.94
N LEU A 147 -5.65 11.19 -4.14
CA LEU A 147 -4.69 11.52 -5.19
C LEU A 147 -5.13 12.78 -5.96
N LYS A 148 -4.16 13.61 -6.33
CA LYS A 148 -4.34 14.65 -7.35
C LYS A 148 -4.71 14.00 -8.69
N THR A 149 -5.45 14.69 -9.55
CA THR A 149 -5.57 14.27 -10.96
C THR A 149 -4.17 14.21 -11.56
N GLY A 150 -3.83 13.10 -12.23
CA GLY A 150 -2.48 12.77 -12.69
C GLY A 150 -1.55 12.22 -11.60
N GLY A 151 -1.99 12.16 -10.34
CA GLY A 151 -1.25 11.53 -9.24
C GLY A 151 -1.10 10.03 -9.43
N LEU A 152 -0.09 9.44 -8.81
CA LEU A 152 0.36 8.08 -9.05
C LEU A 152 -0.02 7.16 -7.90
N LEU A 153 -0.63 6.01 -8.20
CA LEU A 153 -0.75 4.87 -7.29
C LEU A 153 0.34 3.86 -7.60
N LEU A 154 1.10 3.48 -6.59
CA LEU A 154 1.99 2.32 -6.58
C LEU A 154 1.34 1.24 -5.71
N LEU A 155 0.94 0.13 -6.32
CA LEU A 155 0.22 -0.93 -5.66
C LEU A 155 0.99 -2.25 -5.75
N GLU A 156 1.00 -3.00 -4.66
CA GLU A 156 1.46 -4.38 -4.61
C GLU A 156 0.40 -5.25 -3.95
N SER A 157 0.12 -6.41 -4.55
CA SER A 157 -0.89 -7.35 -4.05
C SER A 157 -0.57 -8.79 -4.42
N ALA A 158 -1.17 -9.71 -3.67
CA ALA A 158 -1.29 -11.08 -4.12
C ALA A 158 -2.20 -11.15 -5.36
N VAL A 159 -1.83 -11.99 -6.32
CA VAL A 159 -2.56 -12.19 -7.57
C VAL A 159 -2.73 -13.67 -7.90
N LEU A 160 -3.78 -14.00 -8.66
CA LEU A 160 -3.95 -15.31 -9.29
C LEU A 160 -3.05 -15.44 -10.51
N LEU A 161 -2.39 -16.57 -10.60
CA LEU A 161 -1.52 -16.93 -11.72
C LEU A 161 -2.27 -17.74 -12.79
N ASP A 162 -1.72 -17.74 -13.99
CA ASP A 162 -2.08 -18.64 -15.09
C ASP A 162 -3.57 -18.58 -15.49
N THR A 163 -4.17 -17.39 -15.38
CA THR A 163 -5.51 -17.13 -15.89
C THR A 163 -5.58 -15.77 -16.58
N PRO A 164 -5.99 -15.73 -17.87
CA PRO A 164 -6.22 -14.49 -18.59
C PRO A 164 -7.59 -13.85 -18.27
N GLU A 165 -8.48 -14.60 -17.62
CA GLU A 165 -9.82 -14.15 -17.30
C GLU A 165 -9.81 -13.14 -16.15
N SER A 166 -10.72 -12.17 -16.20
CA SER A 166 -10.94 -11.24 -15.10
C SER A 166 -11.73 -11.88 -13.97
N ILE A 167 -11.03 -12.62 -13.10
CA ILE A 167 -11.62 -13.33 -11.97
C ILE A 167 -10.93 -12.98 -10.66
N MET A 168 -11.64 -13.13 -9.55
CA MET A 168 -11.12 -12.94 -8.21
C MET A 168 -11.43 -14.16 -7.34
N ARG A 169 -10.41 -14.75 -6.72
CA ARG A 169 -10.62 -15.68 -5.62
C ARG A 169 -11.03 -14.91 -4.39
N TRP A 170 -12.13 -15.31 -3.78
CA TRP A 170 -12.69 -14.64 -2.60
C TRP A 170 -12.85 -15.59 -1.42
N GLY A 171 -12.60 -15.11 -0.21
CA GLY A 171 -12.83 -15.84 1.02
C GLY A 171 -11.64 -15.84 1.97
N HIS A 172 -11.89 -16.26 3.21
CA HIS A 172 -10.84 -16.42 4.21
C HIS A 172 -9.73 -17.35 3.75
N ALA A 173 -8.50 -17.00 4.10
CA ALA A 173 -7.33 -17.79 3.74
C ALA A 173 -7.24 -18.07 2.24
N SER A 174 -7.78 -17.15 1.41
CA SER A 174 -7.79 -17.30 -0.05
C SER A 174 -6.38 -17.35 -0.62
N ILE A 175 -5.42 -16.73 0.03
CA ILE A 175 -4.02 -16.64 -0.40
C ILE A 175 -3.17 -17.67 0.35
N HIS A 176 -3.12 -17.59 1.67
CA HIS A 176 -2.32 -18.49 2.49
C HIS A 176 -3.20 -19.24 3.50
N PRO A 177 -3.09 -20.59 3.63
CA PRO A 177 -4.01 -21.38 4.45
C PRO A 177 -4.02 -21.00 5.94
N THR A 178 -2.90 -20.49 6.45
CA THR A 178 -2.74 -20.10 7.86
C THR A 178 -3.01 -18.62 8.11
N ASP A 179 -3.09 -17.79 7.05
CA ASP A 179 -3.36 -16.37 7.19
C ASP A 179 -4.85 -16.07 6.94
N ARG A 180 -5.60 -16.01 8.02
CA ARG A 180 -7.04 -15.74 7.99
C ARG A 180 -7.38 -14.27 7.73
N SER A 181 -6.38 -13.37 7.69
CA SER A 181 -6.59 -11.96 7.39
C SER A 181 -6.71 -11.68 5.88
N THR A 182 -6.37 -12.65 5.02
CA THR A 182 -6.45 -12.50 3.56
C THR A 182 -7.83 -12.85 3.04
N TRP A 183 -8.40 -11.97 2.18
CA TRP A 183 -9.78 -12.06 1.69
C TRP A 183 -9.89 -12.26 0.20
N ASN A 184 -8.97 -11.73 -0.60
CA ASN A 184 -9.09 -11.76 -2.04
C ASN A 184 -7.74 -11.97 -2.73
N ALA A 185 -7.77 -12.54 -3.92
CA ALA A 185 -6.67 -12.56 -4.88
C ALA A 185 -7.26 -12.38 -6.29
N PRO A 186 -7.13 -11.20 -6.90
CA PRO A 186 -7.53 -10.97 -8.28
C PRO A 186 -6.54 -11.61 -9.26
N SER A 187 -6.98 -11.96 -10.46
CA SER A 187 -6.10 -12.11 -11.62
C SER A 187 -5.54 -10.74 -12.02
N LEU A 188 -4.49 -10.67 -12.85
CA LEU A 188 -4.01 -9.38 -13.35
C LEU A 188 -5.10 -8.61 -14.10
N ALA A 189 -5.84 -9.29 -14.99
CA ALA A 189 -6.96 -8.69 -15.71
C ALA A 189 -8.07 -8.17 -14.77
N CYS A 190 -8.31 -8.86 -13.64
CA CYS A 190 -9.24 -8.37 -12.63
C CYS A 190 -8.66 -7.17 -11.85
N LEU A 191 -7.37 -7.17 -11.55
CA LEU A 191 -6.71 -6.06 -10.88
C LEU A 191 -6.74 -4.78 -11.74
N GLU A 192 -6.49 -4.90 -13.04
CA GLU A 192 -6.62 -3.80 -14.00
C GLU A 192 -8.05 -3.22 -13.99
N LEU A 193 -9.07 -4.07 -14.12
CA LEU A 193 -10.47 -3.62 -14.06
C LEU A 193 -10.85 -2.98 -12.72
N LEU A 194 -10.32 -3.46 -11.59
CA LEU A 194 -10.53 -2.84 -10.29
C LEU A 194 -9.95 -1.42 -10.24
N LEU A 195 -8.76 -1.23 -10.81
CA LEU A 195 -8.11 0.08 -10.91
C LEU A 195 -8.88 1.01 -11.85
N GLU A 196 -9.21 0.56 -13.06
CA GLU A 196 -9.95 1.32 -14.05
C GLU A 196 -11.34 1.73 -13.52
N SER A 197 -12.07 0.81 -12.86
CA SER A 197 -13.37 1.11 -12.23
C SER A 197 -13.26 2.11 -11.08
N SER A 198 -12.05 2.27 -10.53
CA SER A 198 -11.74 3.26 -9.51
C SER A 198 -11.15 4.57 -10.08
N TYR A 199 -11.33 4.82 -11.38
CA TYR A 199 -10.83 6.03 -12.08
C TYR A 199 -9.31 6.16 -12.05
N MET A 200 -8.62 5.07 -12.31
CA MET A 200 -7.17 5.02 -12.45
C MET A 200 -6.80 4.41 -13.82
N ASP A 201 -5.99 5.12 -14.59
CA ASP A 201 -5.42 4.63 -15.85
C ASP A 201 -4.20 3.76 -15.55
N VAL A 202 -4.22 2.51 -15.97
CA VAL A 202 -3.19 1.52 -15.64
C VAL A 202 -2.01 1.66 -16.60
N GLU A 203 -0.83 2.00 -16.07
CA GLU A 203 0.42 2.10 -16.81
C GLU A 203 1.22 0.79 -16.81
N VAL A 204 1.17 0.05 -15.70
CA VAL A 204 1.86 -1.23 -15.48
C VAL A 204 0.96 -2.12 -14.61
N CYS A 205 0.80 -3.40 -15.00
CA CYS A 205 0.20 -4.43 -14.18
C CYS A 205 0.85 -5.77 -14.51
N GLU A 206 1.67 -6.29 -13.63
CA GLU A 206 2.49 -7.47 -13.92
C GLU A 206 2.74 -8.35 -12.69
N THR A 207 2.96 -9.63 -12.94
CA THR A 207 3.45 -10.57 -11.91
C THR A 207 4.97 -10.49 -11.81
N TYR A 208 5.50 -10.24 -10.63
CA TYR A 208 6.94 -10.20 -10.39
C TYR A 208 7.48 -11.39 -9.58
N LEU A 209 6.60 -12.12 -8.90
CA LEU A 209 6.97 -13.28 -8.10
C LEU A 209 5.88 -14.36 -8.16
N ARG A 210 6.27 -15.59 -8.46
CA ARG A 210 5.42 -16.78 -8.36
C ARG A 210 5.63 -17.40 -6.97
N GLN A 211 4.68 -17.17 -6.06
CA GLN A 211 4.85 -17.46 -4.63
C GLN A 211 4.41 -18.88 -4.24
N ASP A 212 3.27 -19.34 -4.76
CA ASP A 212 2.71 -20.65 -4.49
C ASP A 212 2.09 -21.24 -5.77
N GLU A 213 2.86 -22.06 -6.45
CA GLU A 213 2.46 -22.71 -7.71
C GLU A 213 1.27 -23.67 -7.53
N SER A 214 1.20 -24.37 -6.39
CA SER A 214 0.15 -25.33 -6.11
C SER A 214 -1.22 -24.66 -5.96
N ARG A 215 -1.23 -23.43 -5.46
CA ARG A 215 -2.43 -22.62 -5.28
C ARG A 215 -2.64 -21.59 -6.41
N LYS A 216 -1.72 -21.53 -7.34
CA LYS A 216 -1.70 -20.51 -8.40
C LYS A 216 -1.72 -19.09 -7.83
N ILE A 217 -0.91 -18.83 -6.81
CA ILE A 217 -0.75 -17.54 -6.17
C ILE A 217 0.63 -16.97 -6.47
N GLY A 218 0.65 -15.72 -6.91
CA GLY A 218 1.84 -14.91 -7.08
C GLY A 218 1.69 -13.55 -6.42
N ARG A 219 2.68 -12.70 -6.71
CA ARG A 219 2.69 -11.31 -6.29
C ARG A 219 2.73 -10.42 -7.52
N GLY A 220 1.87 -9.43 -7.57
CA GLY A 220 1.74 -8.49 -8.67
C GLY A 220 2.05 -7.06 -8.25
N LEU A 221 2.66 -6.32 -9.17
CA LEU A 221 2.85 -4.87 -9.07
C LEU A 221 1.94 -4.17 -10.06
N ALA A 222 1.35 -3.06 -9.65
CA ALA A 222 0.62 -2.17 -10.53
C ALA A 222 1.00 -0.71 -10.29
N ARG A 223 1.11 0.02 -11.40
CA ARG A 223 1.22 1.48 -11.43
C ARG A 223 0.03 2.02 -12.18
N ALA A 224 -0.69 2.93 -11.53
CA ALA A 224 -1.85 3.53 -12.14
C ALA A 224 -1.92 5.03 -11.84
N ARG A 225 -2.43 5.79 -12.80
CA ARG A 225 -2.53 7.24 -12.72
C ARG A 225 -3.97 7.65 -12.47
N ALA A 226 -4.19 8.50 -11.49
CA ALA A 226 -5.50 9.04 -11.17
C ALA A 226 -6.04 9.90 -12.31
N VAL A 227 -7.22 9.56 -12.84
CA VAL A 227 -7.89 10.27 -13.92
C VAL A 227 -9.24 10.81 -13.48
N GLU A 228 -9.81 11.76 -14.22
CA GLU A 228 -11.12 12.34 -13.90
C GLU A 228 -12.29 11.46 -14.36
N ARG A 229 -12.06 10.59 -15.31
CA ARG A 229 -13.06 9.69 -15.88
C ARG A 229 -12.50 8.29 -16.00
N SER A 230 -13.36 7.28 -15.83
CA SER A 230 -12.99 5.90 -16.12
C SER A 230 -12.56 5.76 -17.57
N VAL A 231 -11.45 5.07 -17.78
CA VAL A 231 -10.96 4.72 -19.12
C VAL A 231 -11.86 3.61 -19.64
N GLY A 232 -12.55 3.82 -20.75
CA GLY A 232 -13.22 2.75 -21.50
C GLY A 232 -14.75 2.77 -21.55
N ASP A 233 -15.47 3.48 -20.69
CA ASP A 233 -16.92 3.62 -20.87
C ASP A 233 -17.40 5.07 -20.74
N PRO A 234 -17.74 5.72 -21.86
CA PRO A 234 -18.31 7.08 -21.84
C PRO A 234 -19.68 7.14 -21.16
N HIS A 235 -20.31 5.99 -20.87
CA HIS A 235 -21.63 5.89 -20.25
C HIS A 235 -21.56 5.54 -18.76
N LEU A 236 -20.39 5.22 -18.21
CA LEU A 236 -20.24 5.02 -16.77
C LEU A 236 -20.50 6.33 -16.04
N VAL A 237 -21.68 6.41 -15.47
CA VAL A 237 -22.01 7.41 -14.48
C VAL A 237 -21.11 7.15 -13.28
N PRO A 238 -20.37 8.16 -12.78
CA PRO A 238 -19.57 7.99 -11.57
C PRO A 238 -20.40 7.32 -10.50
N ASP A 239 -19.85 6.29 -9.88
CA ASP A 239 -20.50 5.57 -8.80
C ASP A 239 -21.01 6.58 -7.76
N HIS A 240 -22.19 6.30 -7.20
CA HIS A 240 -22.82 7.13 -6.18
C HIS A 240 -21.88 7.45 -5.03
N PHE A 241 -21.03 6.48 -4.65
CA PHE A 241 -19.98 6.66 -3.63
C PHE A 241 -18.96 7.73 -4.02
N LEU A 242 -18.42 7.70 -5.24
CA LEU A 242 -17.48 8.70 -5.73
C LEU A 242 -18.13 10.10 -5.84
N ARG A 243 -19.41 10.16 -6.18
CA ARG A 243 -20.17 11.42 -6.22
C ARG A 243 -20.37 12.03 -4.85
N GLN A 244 -20.60 11.22 -3.82
CA GLN A 244 -20.78 11.71 -2.44
C GLN A 244 -19.51 12.25 -1.83
N HIS A 245 -18.35 11.66 -2.19
CA HIS A 245 -17.09 11.92 -1.53
C HIS A 245 -16.15 12.81 -2.36
N ASN A 246 -16.44 13.05 -3.63
CA ASN A 246 -15.62 13.91 -4.48
C ASN A 246 -16.46 14.98 -5.20
N PRO A 247 -16.38 16.27 -4.79
CA PRO A 247 -17.08 17.37 -5.45
C PRO A 247 -16.74 17.55 -6.94
N SER A 248 -15.56 17.08 -7.39
CA SER A 248 -15.16 17.16 -8.80
C SER A 248 -15.90 16.16 -9.71
N PHE A 249 -16.65 15.20 -9.12
CA PHE A 249 -17.54 14.29 -9.84
C PHE A 249 -19.04 14.70 -9.76
N ARG A 250 -19.34 15.87 -9.22
CA ARG A 250 -20.72 16.42 -9.18
C ARG A 250 -21.08 17.16 -10.46
#